data_e3cb8987fd76ff3973de605647155720
#
_entry.id   e3cb8987fd76ff3973de605647155720
#
_cell.length_a   1.000
_cell.length_b   1.000
_cell.length_c   1.000
_cell.angle_alpha   90.00
_cell.angle_beta   90.00
_cell.angle_gamma   90.00
#
_symmetry.space_group_name_H-M   'P 1'
#
loop_
_entity.id
_entity.type
_entity.pdbx_description
1 polymer ?
#
loop_
_entity_poly.entity_id
_entity_poly.type
_entity_poly.pdbx_seq_one_letter_code
_entity_poly.pdbx_strand_id
1 'polypeptide(L)'
;MFTGIIEEVGKVTQLQKGTYSVILHIQATLILEQLKVGDSVAVNGVCLTVTSIQAHGFTADVMHETLNRSSLSHLRCGSSVNLERAMPANGRFDGHIVAGHVDDVGKITDIQRDDNAIWYTIQAAPAIMRYIVEKGSIAIDGISLTIASLTLDSFSVSIIPHTAQVTTLGKRQIGDIVNLENDIIGKYVEKFLTPEVKPHKSRLSREWLIQHGY
;
A
#
# COMPACT_ATOMS: atom_id res chain seq x y z
N MET A 1 4.03 -11.17 1.78
CA MET A 1 3.12 -11.13 0.59
C MET A 1 1.70 -11.28 1.08
N PHE A 2 0.79 -10.51 0.52
CA PHE A 2 -0.62 -10.39 0.86
C PHE A 2 -1.46 -10.53 -0.41
N THR A 3 -2.76 -10.59 -0.25
CA THR A 3 -3.72 -10.72 -1.36
C THR A 3 -4.57 -9.48 -1.58
N GLY A 4 -4.60 -8.58 -0.60
CA GLY A 4 -5.48 -7.42 -0.57
C GLY A 4 -6.91 -7.76 -0.14
N ILE A 5 -7.10 -8.89 0.52
CA ILE A 5 -8.37 -9.28 1.14
C ILE A 5 -8.25 -9.03 2.65
N ILE A 6 -8.98 -8.03 3.11
CA ILE A 6 -8.93 -7.61 4.51
C ILE A 6 -9.60 -8.66 5.40
N GLU A 7 -8.88 -9.12 6.43
CA GLU A 7 -9.39 -10.11 7.38
C GLU A 7 -10.13 -9.45 8.56
N GLU A 8 -9.67 -8.26 8.98
CA GLU A 8 -10.23 -7.56 10.14
C GLU A 8 -9.97 -6.06 10.05
N VAL A 9 -10.89 -5.27 10.62
CA VAL A 9 -10.65 -3.85 10.91
C VAL A 9 -10.24 -3.71 12.37
N GLY A 10 -8.94 -3.52 12.59
CA GLY A 10 -8.37 -3.27 13.90
C GLY A 10 -8.47 -1.82 14.33
N LYS A 11 -8.04 -1.53 15.55
CA LYS A 11 -8.03 -0.18 16.13
C LYS A 11 -6.68 0.15 16.75
N VAL A 12 -6.12 1.29 16.40
CA VAL A 12 -4.90 1.81 17.06
C VAL A 12 -5.24 2.22 18.49
N THR A 13 -4.62 1.59 19.47
CA THR A 13 -4.84 1.91 20.89
C THR A 13 -3.78 2.82 21.46
N GLN A 14 -2.54 2.75 20.93
CA GLN A 14 -1.44 3.59 21.36
C GLN A 14 -0.42 3.77 20.23
N LEU A 15 0.21 4.95 20.18
CA LEU A 15 1.38 5.23 19.36
C LEU A 15 2.51 5.65 20.31
N GLN A 16 3.50 4.80 20.47
CA GLN A 16 4.67 5.10 21.29
C GLN A 16 5.79 5.61 20.39
N LYS A 17 6.05 6.92 20.46
CA LYS A 17 7.11 7.55 19.66
C LYS A 17 8.48 7.25 20.26
N GLY A 18 9.37 6.70 19.46
CA GLY A 18 10.80 6.58 19.71
C GLY A 18 11.58 7.69 19.00
N THR A 19 12.90 7.61 19.04
CA THR A 19 13.78 8.60 18.38
C THR A 19 13.71 8.49 16.84
N TYR A 20 13.64 7.27 16.30
CA TYR A 20 13.65 6.98 14.86
C TYR A 20 12.59 5.96 14.44
N SER A 21 11.62 5.70 15.29
CA SER A 21 10.54 4.74 15.04
C SER A 21 9.30 5.08 15.83
N VAL A 22 8.20 4.45 15.47
CA VAL A 22 6.96 4.46 16.26
C VAL A 22 6.52 3.03 16.48
N ILE A 23 6.22 2.67 17.72
CA ILE A 23 5.57 1.40 18.04
C ILE A 23 4.07 1.64 17.95
N LEU A 24 3.40 0.92 17.06
CA LEU A 24 1.96 0.87 16.98
C LEU A 24 1.43 -0.24 17.86
N HIS A 25 0.50 0.07 18.76
CA HIS A 25 -0.31 -0.90 19.48
C HIS A 25 -1.66 -1.00 18.79
N ILE A 26 -2.02 -2.16 18.32
CA ILE A 26 -3.23 -2.39 17.53
C ILE A 26 -4.07 -3.44 18.22
N GLN A 27 -5.30 -3.06 18.55
CA GLN A 27 -6.33 -3.96 19.03
C GLN A 27 -6.87 -4.75 17.84
N ALA A 28 -6.91 -6.07 18.00
CA ALA A 28 -7.41 -7.02 17.01
C ALA A 28 -7.95 -8.27 17.73
N THR A 29 -8.66 -9.13 17.00
CA THR A 29 -9.22 -10.38 17.52
C THR A 29 -9.01 -11.52 16.54
N LEU A 30 -9.52 -11.40 15.32
CA LEU A 30 -9.50 -12.49 14.33
C LEU A 30 -8.09 -12.84 13.87
N ILE A 31 -7.29 -11.84 13.53
CA ILE A 31 -5.94 -12.07 13.02
C ILE A 31 -4.99 -12.60 14.09
N LEU A 32 -5.32 -12.48 15.39
CA LEU A 32 -4.49 -13.03 16.47
C LEU A 32 -4.45 -14.55 16.46
N GLU A 33 -5.48 -15.20 15.87
CA GLU A 33 -5.44 -16.64 15.69
C GLU A 33 -4.26 -17.03 14.80
N GLN A 34 -3.34 -17.86 15.34
CA GLN A 34 -2.13 -18.33 14.67
C GLN A 34 -1.06 -17.25 14.39
N LEU A 35 -1.28 -15.99 14.75
CA LEU A 35 -0.27 -14.93 14.62
C LEU A 35 0.91 -15.21 15.58
N LYS A 36 2.14 -15.00 15.11
CA LYS A 36 3.37 -15.18 15.89
C LYS A 36 4.22 -13.91 15.83
N VAL A 37 5.02 -13.71 16.85
CA VAL A 37 6.09 -12.69 16.84
C VAL A 37 7.04 -12.99 15.68
N GLY A 38 7.33 -11.97 14.88
CA GLY A 38 8.11 -12.09 13.66
C GLY A 38 7.28 -12.26 12.39
N ASP A 39 5.97 -12.53 12.48
CA ASP A 39 5.10 -12.59 11.33
C ASP A 39 4.89 -11.20 10.71
N SER A 40 4.58 -11.17 9.42
CA SER A 40 4.19 -9.95 8.72
C SER A 40 2.68 -9.77 8.74
N VAL A 41 2.23 -8.55 9.05
CA VAL A 41 0.84 -8.10 8.95
C VAL A 41 0.79 -6.83 8.12
N ALA A 42 -0.10 -6.75 7.16
CA ALA A 42 -0.41 -5.51 6.45
C ALA A 42 -1.35 -4.66 7.31
N VAL A 43 -0.93 -3.44 7.62
CA VAL A 43 -1.71 -2.42 8.35
C VAL A 43 -2.00 -1.28 7.38
N ASN A 44 -3.25 -1.12 6.96
CA ASN A 44 -3.61 -0.24 5.84
C ASN A 44 -2.69 -0.46 4.63
N GLY A 45 -2.40 -1.71 4.28
CA GLY A 45 -1.53 -2.08 3.16
C GLY A 45 -0.03 -1.94 3.41
N VAL A 46 0.40 -1.46 4.58
CA VAL A 46 1.83 -1.37 4.93
C VAL A 46 2.25 -2.65 5.63
N CYS A 47 3.22 -3.37 5.08
CA CYS A 47 3.81 -4.56 5.69
C CYS A 47 4.60 -4.19 6.93
N LEU A 48 4.15 -4.67 8.08
CA LEU A 48 4.81 -4.49 9.37
C LEU A 48 5.12 -5.84 10.01
N THR A 49 6.20 -5.88 10.78
CA THR A 49 6.57 -7.08 11.55
C THR A 49 6.00 -7.01 12.96
N VAL A 50 5.32 -8.08 13.38
CA VAL A 50 4.78 -8.23 14.74
C VAL A 50 5.93 -8.33 15.73
N THR A 51 5.98 -7.44 16.71
CA THR A 51 7.03 -7.41 17.74
C THR A 51 6.58 -7.98 19.09
N SER A 52 5.28 -7.90 19.40
CA SER A 52 4.69 -8.62 20.54
C SER A 52 3.22 -8.92 20.30
N ILE A 53 2.68 -9.92 21.02
CA ILE A 53 1.27 -10.29 20.96
C ILE A 53 0.71 -10.24 22.39
N GLN A 54 -0.49 -9.69 22.52
CA GLN A 54 -1.24 -9.54 23.77
C GLN A 54 -2.61 -10.20 23.62
N ALA A 55 -3.35 -10.35 24.72
CA ALA A 55 -4.66 -11.01 24.72
C ALA A 55 -5.67 -10.37 23.73
N HIS A 56 -5.56 -9.08 23.45
CA HIS A 56 -6.52 -8.34 22.60
C HIS A 56 -5.82 -7.49 21.53
N GLY A 57 -4.62 -7.86 21.10
CA GLY A 57 -3.90 -7.09 20.09
C GLY A 57 -2.44 -7.50 19.94
N PHE A 58 -1.74 -6.71 19.14
CA PHE A 58 -0.32 -6.88 18.87
C PHE A 58 0.38 -5.53 18.75
N THR A 59 1.71 -5.56 18.78
CA THR A 59 2.53 -4.39 18.48
C THR A 59 3.33 -4.62 17.22
N ALA A 60 3.60 -3.54 16.50
CA ALA A 60 4.49 -3.53 15.35
C ALA A 60 5.31 -2.24 15.32
N ASP A 61 6.57 -2.36 14.91
CA ASP A 61 7.47 -1.22 14.77
C ASP A 61 7.33 -0.60 13.39
N VAL A 62 7.25 0.73 13.34
CA VAL A 62 7.18 1.50 12.09
C VAL A 62 8.37 2.44 12.01
N MET A 63 9.17 2.29 10.96
CA MET A 63 10.31 3.16 10.69
C MET A 63 9.87 4.53 10.18
N HIS A 64 10.67 5.58 10.40
CA HIS A 64 10.36 6.93 9.92
C HIS A 64 10.12 7.02 8.42
N GLU A 65 10.91 6.29 7.62
CA GLU A 65 10.72 6.25 6.16
C GLU A 65 9.32 5.76 5.79
N THR A 66 8.84 4.71 6.46
CA THR A 66 7.50 4.15 6.26
C THR A 66 6.41 5.14 6.67
N LEU A 67 6.61 5.86 7.79
CA LEU A 67 5.68 6.91 8.21
C LEU A 67 5.61 8.05 7.20
N ASN A 68 6.75 8.49 6.67
CA ASN A 68 6.83 9.62 5.75
C ASN A 68 6.20 9.30 4.37
N ARG A 69 6.20 8.04 3.97
CA ARG A 69 5.69 7.59 2.67
C ARG A 69 4.30 6.98 2.71
N SER A 70 3.65 6.99 3.87
CA SER A 70 2.34 6.36 4.01
C SER A 70 1.38 7.18 4.85
N SER A 71 0.10 6.84 4.76
CA SER A 71 -0.95 7.43 5.60
C SER A 71 -0.80 7.09 7.09
N LEU A 72 0.13 6.20 7.47
CA LEU A 72 0.37 5.83 8.87
C LEU A 72 0.81 7.01 9.73
N SER A 73 1.43 8.04 9.14
CA SER A 73 1.78 9.29 9.83
C SER A 73 0.56 10.07 10.38
N HIS A 74 -0.62 9.84 9.82
CA HIS A 74 -1.87 10.48 10.23
C HIS A 74 -2.65 9.68 11.27
N LEU A 75 -2.20 8.47 11.62
CA LEU A 75 -2.85 7.63 12.62
C LEU A 75 -2.80 8.28 14.01
N ARG A 76 -3.88 8.09 14.75
CA ARG A 76 -4.05 8.54 16.14
C ARG A 76 -4.63 7.39 16.95
N CYS A 77 -4.55 7.51 18.27
CA CYS A 77 -5.29 6.61 19.16
C CYS A 77 -6.78 6.67 18.80
N GLY A 78 -7.39 5.51 18.59
CA GLY A 78 -8.76 5.37 18.11
C GLY A 78 -8.91 5.20 16.59
N SER A 79 -7.86 5.41 15.78
CA SER A 79 -7.92 5.20 14.33
C SER A 79 -8.22 3.73 14.00
N SER A 80 -9.13 3.50 13.05
CA SER A 80 -9.39 2.18 12.48
C SER A 80 -8.37 1.89 11.38
N VAL A 81 -7.91 0.65 11.29
CA VAL A 81 -6.94 0.18 10.28
C VAL A 81 -7.37 -1.15 9.69
N ASN A 82 -7.18 -1.33 8.39
CA ASN A 82 -7.35 -2.62 7.72
C ASN A 82 -6.19 -3.54 8.10
N LEU A 83 -6.47 -4.78 8.38
CA LEU A 83 -5.50 -5.79 8.78
C LEU A 83 -5.62 -7.03 7.88
N GLU A 84 -4.47 -7.51 7.41
CA GLU A 84 -4.33 -8.76 6.66
C GLU A 84 -3.02 -9.43 7.10
N ARG A 85 -3.07 -10.72 7.44
CA ARG A 85 -1.86 -11.53 7.70
C ARG A 85 -1.19 -11.90 6.39
N ALA A 86 0.13 -12.12 6.43
CA ALA A 86 0.81 -12.69 5.28
C ALA A 86 0.17 -14.01 4.85
N MET A 87 -0.06 -14.14 3.54
CA MET A 87 -0.68 -15.34 2.96
C MET A 87 0.17 -16.59 3.22
N PRO A 88 -0.38 -17.65 3.79
CA PRO A 88 0.32 -18.92 3.94
C PRO A 88 0.58 -19.58 2.57
N ALA A 89 1.63 -20.40 2.46
CA ALA A 89 2.05 -21.01 1.19
C ALA A 89 0.97 -21.90 0.53
N ASN A 90 0.02 -22.42 1.31
CA ASN A 90 -1.13 -23.21 0.85
C ASN A 90 -2.44 -22.40 0.84
N GLY A 91 -2.36 -21.08 0.96
CA GLY A 91 -3.50 -20.15 0.95
C GLY A 91 -4.09 -19.97 -0.45
N ARG A 92 -5.29 -19.40 -0.49
CA ARG A 92 -5.94 -18.98 -1.74
C ARG A 92 -5.48 -17.60 -2.14
N PHE A 93 -5.44 -17.37 -3.44
CA PHE A 93 -5.07 -16.09 -4.02
C PHE A 93 -6.33 -15.39 -4.56
N ASP A 94 -7.11 -14.77 -3.66
CA ASP A 94 -8.44 -14.26 -3.99
C ASP A 94 -8.45 -12.78 -4.48
N GLY A 95 -7.32 -12.05 -4.37
CA GLY A 95 -7.14 -10.67 -4.87
C GLY A 95 -6.09 -10.57 -5.96
N HIS A 96 -5.05 -9.74 -5.72
CA HIS A 96 -3.86 -9.65 -6.58
C HIS A 96 -2.58 -9.67 -5.73
N ILE A 97 -1.40 -9.65 -6.34
CA ILE A 97 -0.13 -9.68 -5.62
C ILE A 97 0.07 -8.33 -4.92
N VAL A 98 -0.11 -8.32 -3.60
CA VAL A 98 0.15 -7.16 -2.73
C VAL A 98 1.39 -7.45 -1.92
N ALA A 99 2.42 -6.60 -2.08
CA ALA A 99 3.68 -6.77 -1.38
C ALA A 99 3.64 -6.19 0.05
N GLY A 100 2.76 -5.22 0.27
CA GLY A 100 2.71 -4.39 1.47
C GLY A 100 3.73 -3.24 1.43
N HIS A 101 4.22 -2.92 0.25
CA HIS A 101 5.18 -1.85 0.00
C HIS A 101 4.49 -0.70 -0.72
N VAL A 102 3.82 0.12 0.08
CA VAL A 102 3.09 1.31 -0.40
C VAL A 102 4.00 2.20 -1.24
N ASP A 103 3.53 2.56 -2.42
CA ASP A 103 4.28 3.40 -3.35
C ASP A 103 4.16 4.88 -2.99
N ASP A 104 2.94 5.31 -2.68
CA ASP A 104 2.61 6.70 -2.33
C ASP A 104 1.22 6.74 -1.70
N VAL A 105 0.73 7.92 -1.44
CA VAL A 105 -0.62 8.16 -0.95
C VAL A 105 -1.49 8.81 -2.03
N GLY A 106 -2.79 8.55 -1.97
CA GLY A 106 -3.80 9.25 -2.77
C GLY A 106 -4.78 9.99 -1.89
N LYS A 107 -5.48 10.94 -2.48
CA LYS A 107 -6.53 11.71 -1.82
C LYS A 107 -7.89 11.37 -2.42
N ILE A 108 -8.86 11.02 -1.58
CA ILE A 108 -10.25 10.85 -2.01
C ILE A 108 -10.83 12.21 -2.35
N THR A 109 -11.21 12.41 -3.61
CA THR A 109 -11.74 13.68 -4.12
C THR A 109 -13.25 13.66 -4.32
N ASP A 110 -13.83 12.46 -4.52
CA ASP A 110 -15.26 12.31 -4.70
C ASP A 110 -15.73 10.94 -4.18
N ILE A 111 -16.98 10.90 -3.70
CA ILE A 111 -17.67 9.69 -3.25
C ILE A 111 -19.11 9.76 -3.74
N GLN A 112 -19.50 8.82 -4.61
CA GLN A 112 -20.84 8.72 -5.15
C GLN A 112 -21.47 7.39 -4.79
N ARG A 113 -22.78 7.39 -4.53
CA ARG A 113 -23.57 6.18 -4.35
C ARG A 113 -24.39 5.94 -5.60
N ASP A 114 -24.31 4.74 -6.12
CA ASP A 114 -25.01 4.29 -7.31
C ASP A 114 -25.64 2.92 -7.01
N ASP A 115 -26.94 2.94 -6.70
CA ASP A 115 -27.69 1.78 -6.21
C ASP A 115 -26.97 1.11 -5.03
N ASN A 116 -26.46 -0.10 -5.21
CA ASN A 116 -25.72 -0.84 -4.18
C ASN A 116 -24.21 -0.60 -4.20
N ALA A 117 -23.70 0.15 -5.19
CA ALA A 117 -22.29 0.45 -5.32
C ALA A 117 -21.90 1.80 -4.68
N ILE A 118 -20.69 1.88 -4.15
CA ILE A 118 -20.08 3.13 -3.71
C ILE A 118 -18.84 3.36 -4.55
N TRP A 119 -18.83 4.48 -5.26
CA TRP A 119 -17.74 4.91 -6.12
C TRP A 119 -16.84 5.87 -5.36
N TYR A 120 -15.55 5.64 -5.45
CA TYR A 120 -14.52 6.52 -4.90
C TYR A 120 -13.64 7.01 -6.02
N THR A 121 -13.48 8.32 -6.16
CA THR A 121 -12.48 8.93 -7.03
C THR A 121 -11.29 9.35 -6.21
N ILE A 122 -10.10 8.93 -6.64
CA ILE A 122 -8.85 9.12 -5.91
C ILE A 122 -7.87 9.83 -6.82
N GLN A 123 -7.43 11.00 -6.38
CA GLN A 123 -6.34 11.74 -7.01
C GLN A 123 -5.00 11.17 -6.55
N ALA A 124 -4.07 10.96 -7.48
CA ALA A 124 -2.76 10.40 -7.19
C ALA A 124 -1.66 11.08 -7.99
N ALA A 125 -0.42 10.96 -7.52
CA ALA A 125 0.75 11.50 -8.19
C ALA A 125 0.99 10.82 -9.56
N PRO A 126 1.62 11.52 -10.53
CA PRO A 126 1.91 10.95 -11.86
C PRO A 126 2.70 9.64 -11.81
N ALA A 127 3.57 9.46 -10.80
CA ALA A 127 4.33 8.23 -10.60
C ALA A 127 3.43 7.02 -10.33
N ILE A 128 2.29 7.21 -9.64
CA ILE A 128 1.28 6.19 -9.40
C ILE A 128 0.43 6.00 -10.65
N MET A 129 -0.08 7.10 -11.24
CA MET A 129 -0.97 7.06 -12.40
C MET A 129 -0.35 6.34 -13.60
N ARG A 130 0.97 6.33 -13.70
CA ARG A 130 1.73 5.64 -14.76
C ARG A 130 1.44 4.13 -14.85
N TYR A 131 1.16 3.48 -13.72
CA TYR A 131 0.90 2.03 -13.65
C TYR A 131 -0.59 1.69 -13.58
N ILE A 132 -1.44 2.70 -13.49
CA ILE A 132 -2.88 2.50 -13.42
C ILE A 132 -3.43 2.26 -14.83
N VAL A 133 -4.11 1.13 -14.98
CA VAL A 133 -4.80 0.76 -16.22
C VAL A 133 -6.26 0.43 -15.91
N GLU A 134 -7.16 0.82 -16.81
CA GLU A 134 -8.58 0.47 -16.67
C GLU A 134 -8.76 -1.04 -16.62
N LYS A 135 -9.60 -1.52 -15.72
CA LYS A 135 -9.80 -2.95 -15.39
C LYS A 135 -8.59 -3.66 -14.77
N GLY A 136 -7.49 -2.94 -14.50
CA GLY A 136 -6.39 -3.43 -13.69
C GLY A 136 -6.68 -3.42 -12.20
N SER A 137 -5.73 -3.89 -11.40
CA SER A 137 -5.81 -3.94 -9.95
C SER A 137 -4.95 -2.87 -9.30
N ILE A 138 -5.39 -2.39 -8.14
CA ILE A 138 -4.64 -1.53 -7.23
C ILE A 138 -4.97 -1.92 -5.78
N ALA A 139 -4.02 -1.78 -4.87
CA ALA A 139 -4.30 -1.88 -3.45
C ALA A 139 -4.51 -0.47 -2.86
N ILE A 140 -5.66 -0.23 -2.24
CA ILE A 140 -6.03 1.01 -1.55
C ILE A 140 -6.18 0.71 -0.05
N ASP A 141 -5.33 1.28 0.80
CA ASP A 141 -5.25 0.90 2.22
C ASP A 141 -5.20 -0.63 2.40
N GLY A 142 -4.49 -1.33 1.49
CA GLY A 142 -4.35 -2.78 1.47
C GLY A 142 -5.52 -3.53 0.84
N ILE A 143 -6.59 -2.86 0.41
CA ILE A 143 -7.75 -3.50 -0.22
C ILE A 143 -7.50 -3.67 -1.72
N SER A 144 -7.54 -4.90 -2.22
CA SER A 144 -7.47 -5.20 -3.66
C SER A 144 -8.73 -4.73 -4.36
N LEU A 145 -8.61 -3.77 -5.28
CA LEU A 145 -9.73 -3.18 -5.99
C LEU A 145 -9.44 -3.08 -7.49
N THR A 146 -10.52 -3.17 -8.27
CA THR A 146 -10.46 -3.01 -9.73
C THR A 146 -10.63 -1.55 -10.11
N ILE A 147 -9.76 -1.04 -10.97
CA ILE A 147 -9.88 0.30 -11.58
C ILE A 147 -11.10 0.30 -12.51
N ALA A 148 -12.07 1.14 -12.23
CA ALA A 148 -13.28 1.27 -13.05
C ALA A 148 -13.14 2.32 -14.16
N SER A 149 -12.47 3.43 -13.88
CA SER A 149 -12.17 4.49 -14.86
C SER A 149 -10.96 5.29 -14.43
N LEU A 150 -10.35 6.03 -15.32
CA LEU A 150 -9.21 6.90 -15.02
C LEU A 150 -9.25 8.20 -15.84
N THR A 151 -8.59 9.23 -15.29
CA THR A 151 -8.26 10.49 -15.95
C THR A 151 -6.75 10.69 -15.98
N LEU A 152 -6.26 11.90 -16.24
CA LEU A 152 -4.82 12.20 -16.23
C LEU A 152 -4.20 12.16 -14.81
N ASP A 153 -4.97 12.51 -13.78
CA ASP A 153 -4.49 12.69 -12.39
C ASP A 153 -5.32 11.96 -11.35
N SER A 154 -6.33 11.22 -11.76
CA SER A 154 -7.21 10.48 -10.85
C SER A 154 -7.73 9.20 -11.47
N PHE A 155 -8.18 8.29 -10.63
CA PHE A 155 -8.86 7.07 -11.01
C PHE A 155 -10.05 6.81 -10.09
N SER A 156 -10.99 5.99 -10.55
CA SER A 156 -12.15 5.61 -9.75
C SER A 156 -12.21 4.10 -9.56
N VAL A 157 -12.66 3.71 -8.38
CA VAL A 157 -12.99 2.33 -8.02
C VAL A 157 -14.44 2.26 -7.53
N SER A 158 -15.07 1.12 -7.73
CA SER A 158 -16.42 0.86 -7.24
C SER A 158 -16.38 -0.29 -6.25
N ILE A 159 -16.96 -0.12 -5.07
CA ILE A 159 -17.02 -1.16 -4.05
C ILE A 159 -18.45 -1.58 -3.77
N ILE A 160 -18.62 -2.86 -3.45
CA ILE A 160 -19.90 -3.44 -3.03
C ILE A 160 -20.13 -3.18 -1.52
N PRO A 161 -21.39 -3.25 -1.04
CA PRO A 161 -21.71 -2.99 0.37
C PRO A 161 -20.90 -3.84 1.36
N HIS A 162 -20.65 -5.09 1.01
CA HIS A 162 -19.84 -5.98 1.84
C HIS A 162 -18.43 -5.41 2.08
N THR A 163 -17.72 -4.99 1.02
CA THR A 163 -16.39 -4.39 1.12
C THR A 163 -16.41 -3.13 1.98
N ALA A 164 -17.42 -2.26 1.79
CA ALA A 164 -17.59 -1.07 2.62
C ALA A 164 -17.79 -1.39 4.10
N GLN A 165 -18.47 -2.49 4.42
CA GLN A 165 -18.78 -2.91 5.78
C GLN A 165 -17.57 -3.52 6.49
N VAL A 166 -16.76 -4.34 5.79
CA VAL A 166 -15.65 -5.10 6.38
C VAL A 166 -14.29 -4.40 6.27
N THR A 167 -14.24 -3.20 5.69
CA THR A 167 -13.00 -2.42 5.54
C THR A 167 -13.14 -0.99 6.05
N THR A 168 -12.02 -0.28 6.21
CA THR A 168 -12.02 1.13 6.59
C THR A 168 -12.59 2.03 5.50
N LEU A 169 -12.62 1.59 4.23
CA LEU A 169 -13.02 2.41 3.09
C LEU A 169 -14.46 2.90 3.21
N GLY A 170 -15.38 2.08 3.74
CA GLY A 170 -16.77 2.47 3.96
C GLY A 170 -16.99 3.62 4.95
N LYS A 171 -15.97 4.00 5.73
CA LYS A 171 -16.01 5.12 6.68
C LYS A 171 -15.21 6.34 6.21
N ARG A 172 -14.52 6.23 5.07
CA ARG A 172 -13.72 7.30 4.50
C ARG A 172 -14.59 8.43 3.98
N GLN A 173 -14.05 9.63 3.99
CA GLN A 173 -14.69 10.86 3.54
C GLN A 173 -13.87 11.54 2.46
N ILE A 174 -14.51 12.44 1.71
CA ILE A 174 -13.81 13.32 0.77
C ILE A 174 -12.75 14.12 1.52
N GLY A 175 -11.53 14.11 1.00
CA GLY A 175 -10.37 14.74 1.63
C GLY A 175 -9.46 13.77 2.37
N ASP A 176 -9.92 12.55 2.68
CA ASP A 176 -9.10 11.54 3.36
C ASP A 176 -7.95 11.08 2.46
N ILE A 177 -6.84 10.76 3.13
CA ILE A 177 -5.64 10.21 2.52
C ILE A 177 -5.64 8.70 2.69
N VAL A 178 -5.33 7.99 1.61
CA VAL A 178 -5.25 6.53 1.56
C VAL A 178 -3.90 6.08 1.00
N ASN A 179 -3.41 4.94 1.44
CA ASN A 179 -2.20 4.32 0.90
C ASN A 179 -2.51 3.70 -0.47
N LEU A 180 -1.59 3.85 -1.41
CA LEU A 180 -1.69 3.27 -2.75
C LEU A 180 -0.48 2.35 -3.01
N GLU A 181 -0.75 1.13 -3.47
CA GLU A 181 0.25 0.21 -3.98
C GLU A 181 -0.19 -0.28 -5.36
N ASN A 182 0.60 0.03 -6.38
CA ASN A 182 0.38 -0.45 -7.74
C ASN A 182 0.70 -1.95 -7.85
N ASP A 183 0.03 -2.62 -8.78
CA ASP A 183 0.35 -4.02 -9.09
C ASP A 183 1.83 -4.13 -9.48
N ILE A 184 2.55 -4.98 -8.75
CA ILE A 184 4.00 -5.18 -8.92
C ILE A 184 4.36 -5.66 -10.34
N ILE A 185 3.44 -6.34 -11.03
CA ILE A 185 3.66 -6.84 -12.39
C ILE A 185 3.93 -5.67 -13.34
N GLY A 186 3.18 -4.56 -13.24
CA GLY A 186 3.39 -3.38 -14.06
C GLY A 186 4.81 -2.80 -13.92
N LYS A 187 5.34 -2.77 -12.70
CA LYS A 187 6.68 -2.27 -12.40
C LYS A 187 7.78 -3.17 -13.00
N TYR A 188 7.60 -4.49 -12.93
CA TYR A 188 8.55 -5.42 -13.56
C TYR A 188 8.50 -5.37 -15.08
N VAL A 189 7.30 -5.28 -15.68
CA VAL A 189 7.15 -5.11 -17.12
C VAL A 189 7.87 -3.85 -17.60
N GLU A 190 7.67 -2.72 -16.92
CA GLU A 190 8.40 -1.49 -17.24
C GLU A 190 9.91 -1.66 -17.12
N LYS A 191 10.38 -2.25 -16.03
CA LYS A 191 11.81 -2.50 -15.79
C LYS A 191 12.46 -3.30 -16.94
N PHE A 192 11.76 -4.31 -17.47
CA PHE A 192 12.26 -5.14 -18.55
C PHE A 192 12.17 -4.47 -19.93
N LEU A 193 11.17 -3.63 -20.15
CA LEU A 193 10.98 -2.92 -21.42
C LEU A 193 11.82 -1.65 -21.52
N THR A 194 12.25 -1.08 -20.40
CA THR A 194 13.11 0.11 -20.40
C THR A 194 14.55 -0.32 -20.55
N PRO A 195 15.22 -0.03 -21.67
CA PRO A 195 16.65 -0.34 -21.85
C PRO A 195 17.45 0.32 -20.73
N GLU A 196 18.31 -0.42 -20.04
CA GLU A 196 19.34 0.19 -19.22
C GLU A 196 20.24 1.02 -20.13
N VAL A 197 20.07 2.33 -20.11
CA VAL A 197 21.07 3.24 -20.68
C VAL A 197 22.31 3.15 -19.78
N LYS A 198 23.12 2.11 -20.00
CA LYS A 198 24.47 2.10 -19.44
C LYS A 198 25.16 3.31 -20.05
N PRO A 199 25.64 4.27 -19.25
CA PRO A 199 26.46 5.34 -19.81
C PRO A 199 27.66 4.62 -20.46
N HIS A 200 27.70 4.61 -21.78
CA HIS A 200 28.90 4.22 -22.52
C HIS A 200 29.95 5.22 -22.05
N LYS A 201 30.76 4.83 -21.05
CA LYS A 201 32.07 5.46 -20.87
C LYS A 201 32.83 5.11 -22.13
N SER A 202 32.75 5.98 -23.15
CA SER A 202 33.69 5.87 -24.28
C SER A 202 35.06 5.90 -23.66
N ARG A 203 35.87 4.86 -23.87
CA ARG A 203 37.28 4.84 -23.45
C ARG A 203 38.08 5.89 -24.21
N LEU A 204 37.49 6.53 -25.20
CA LEU A 204 38.04 7.60 -26.01
C LEU A 204 37.55 8.95 -25.44
N SER A 205 38.25 9.47 -24.42
CA SER A 205 38.15 10.87 -24.06
C SER A 205 39.06 11.71 -24.94
N ARG A 206 38.77 13.00 -25.11
CA ARG A 206 39.61 13.95 -25.82
C ARG A 206 41.05 13.96 -25.23
N GLU A 207 41.17 13.82 -23.91
CA GLU A 207 42.43 13.75 -23.17
C GLU A 207 43.18 12.45 -23.54
N TRP A 208 42.49 11.32 -23.65
CA TRP A 208 43.09 10.05 -24.06
C TRP A 208 43.64 10.12 -25.50
N LEU A 209 42.90 10.74 -26.43
CA LEU A 209 43.32 10.96 -27.80
C LEU A 209 44.60 11.83 -27.85
N ILE A 210 44.63 12.95 -27.14
CA ILE A 210 45.79 13.84 -27.06
C ILE A 210 47.01 13.10 -26.48
N GLN A 211 46.83 12.28 -25.41
CA GLN A 211 47.91 11.50 -24.81
C GLN A 211 48.47 10.43 -25.76
N HIS A 212 47.69 9.97 -26.73
CA HIS A 212 48.11 8.92 -27.68
C HIS A 212 48.40 9.47 -29.09
N GLY A 213 48.52 10.79 -29.24
CA GLY A 213 49.00 11.42 -30.47
C GLY A 213 47.95 11.64 -31.55
N TYR A 214 46.69 11.70 -31.20
CA TYR A 214 45.57 11.99 -32.10
C TYR A 214 44.94 13.37 -31.78
#